data_914de81cfda9f2849577395383a79b05
#
_entry.id   914de81cfda9f2849577395383a79b05
#
_cell.length_a   1.000
_cell.length_b   1.000
_cell.length_c   1.000
_cell.angle_alpha   90.00
_cell.angle_beta   90.00
_cell.angle_gamma   90.00
#
_symmetry.space_group_name_H-M   'P 1'
#
loop_
_entity.id
_entity.type
_entity.pdbx_description
1 polymer ?
#
loop_
_entity_poly.entity_id
_entity_poly.type
_entity_poly.pdbx_seq_one_letter_code
_entity_poly.pdbx_strand_id
1 'polypeptide(L)'
;MTDAKPVRIAVLGADGRMGRALTRAVKAAEPGAVLTAASERAGAAAIGTDAGLRAGIEAAGILIDSALPARGAADVWIDFTTASATEAVTVAASAAGVALVIGTTGLGTHARAAIDFAASKIPIVFASNYSVGINVMLKLIADAARALGPGYDLEIVEAHHRAKHDAPSGTALTLAETLATATGRKLASAGRYARHGDIGPRAPSEIGLQAIRGGDVVGDHTVFFLGNGDRLEITHRASTRDTFAVGAVRAALWVSGRVPGLHDMRAVLGLA
;
A
#
# COMPACT_ATOMS: atom_id res chain seq x y z
N MET A 1 -31.47 -6.49 2.16
CA MET A 1 -30.16 -6.51 1.46
C MET A 1 -30.32 -5.58 0.27
N THR A 2 -29.59 -4.47 0.26
CA THR A 2 -29.67 -3.44 -0.80
C THR A 2 -29.12 -4.02 -2.10
N ASP A 3 -29.89 -3.96 -3.18
CA ASP A 3 -29.53 -4.30 -4.57
C ASP A 3 -28.45 -3.33 -5.13
N ALA A 4 -27.36 -3.13 -4.40
CA ALA A 4 -26.27 -2.33 -4.89
C ALA A 4 -25.55 -3.10 -6.00
N LYS A 5 -25.44 -2.50 -7.19
CA LYS A 5 -24.69 -3.08 -8.30
C LYS A 5 -23.23 -3.33 -7.88
N PRO A 6 -22.63 -4.46 -8.25
CA PRO A 6 -21.23 -4.72 -7.96
C PRO A 6 -20.32 -3.65 -8.58
N VAL A 7 -19.28 -3.28 -7.87
CA VAL A 7 -18.25 -2.36 -8.39
C VAL A 7 -17.41 -3.11 -9.43
N ARG A 8 -17.37 -2.58 -10.64
CA ARG A 8 -16.57 -3.13 -11.74
C ARG A 8 -15.12 -2.69 -11.62
N ILE A 9 -14.22 -3.64 -11.47
CA ILE A 9 -12.81 -3.39 -11.21
C ILE A 9 -11.96 -3.87 -12.39
N ALA A 10 -11.03 -3.01 -12.80
CA ALA A 10 -9.95 -3.38 -13.70
C ALA A 10 -8.62 -3.50 -12.93
N VAL A 11 -7.86 -4.56 -13.20
CA VAL A 11 -6.54 -4.79 -12.61
C VAL A 11 -5.46 -4.52 -13.65
N LEU A 12 -4.57 -3.55 -13.36
CA LEU A 12 -3.44 -3.20 -14.21
C LEU A 12 -2.17 -3.88 -13.72
N GLY A 13 -1.36 -4.41 -14.65
CA GLY A 13 -0.23 -5.27 -14.33
C GLY A 13 -0.66 -6.65 -13.81
N ALA A 14 -1.70 -7.24 -14.44
CA ALA A 14 -2.44 -8.39 -13.95
C ALA A 14 -1.59 -9.66 -13.78
N ASP A 15 -0.50 -9.83 -14.53
CA ASP A 15 0.40 -10.99 -14.43
C ASP A 15 1.52 -10.81 -13.38
N GLY A 16 1.69 -9.59 -12.86
CA GLY A 16 2.62 -9.30 -11.77
C GLY A 16 2.20 -9.98 -10.45
N ARG A 17 3.14 -10.07 -9.49
CA ARG A 17 2.87 -10.65 -8.15
C ARG A 17 1.66 -10.01 -7.47
N MET A 18 1.54 -8.67 -7.51
CA MET A 18 0.40 -7.97 -6.96
C MET A 18 -0.83 -8.08 -7.84
N GLY A 19 -0.71 -8.03 -9.16
CA GLY A 19 -1.83 -8.19 -10.08
C GLY A 19 -2.57 -9.51 -9.88
N ARG A 20 -1.84 -10.61 -9.76
CA ARG A 20 -2.43 -11.93 -9.45
C ARG A 20 -3.11 -11.96 -8.08
N ALA A 21 -2.52 -11.34 -7.05
CA ALA A 21 -3.15 -11.23 -5.74
C ALA A 21 -4.42 -10.36 -5.79
N LEU A 22 -4.40 -9.26 -6.54
CA LEU A 22 -5.57 -8.40 -6.77
C LEU A 22 -6.69 -9.15 -7.49
N THR A 23 -6.37 -9.92 -8.54
CA THR A 23 -7.34 -10.75 -9.24
C THR A 23 -8.03 -11.73 -8.29
N ARG A 24 -7.28 -12.43 -7.41
CA ARG A 24 -7.84 -13.29 -6.36
C ARG A 24 -8.72 -12.51 -5.39
N ALA A 25 -8.24 -11.34 -4.93
CA ALA A 25 -8.97 -10.53 -3.95
C ALA A 25 -10.28 -9.97 -4.51
N VAL A 26 -10.31 -9.56 -5.79
CA VAL A 26 -11.54 -9.12 -6.45
C VAL A 26 -12.54 -10.28 -6.55
N LYS A 27 -12.09 -11.47 -6.96
CA LYS A 27 -12.95 -12.67 -7.01
C LYS A 27 -13.48 -13.05 -5.63
N ALA A 28 -12.67 -12.95 -4.59
CA ALA A 28 -13.10 -13.23 -3.21
C ALA A 28 -14.08 -12.18 -2.65
N ALA A 29 -14.15 -10.99 -3.25
CA ALA A 29 -15.05 -9.92 -2.84
C ALA A 29 -16.43 -9.96 -3.55
N GLU A 30 -16.68 -10.92 -4.43
CA GLU A 30 -17.99 -11.12 -5.06
C GLU A 30 -19.08 -11.45 -3.99
N PRO A 31 -20.32 -10.95 -4.13
CA PRO A 31 -20.83 -10.17 -5.26
C PRO A 31 -20.63 -8.65 -5.17
N GLY A 32 -19.92 -8.11 -4.18
CA GLY A 32 -19.73 -6.67 -4.01
C GLY A 32 -18.79 -6.04 -5.05
N ALA A 33 -17.83 -6.82 -5.57
CA ALA A 33 -16.91 -6.45 -6.63
C ALA A 33 -16.96 -7.46 -7.77
N VAL A 34 -16.61 -7.04 -8.99
CA VAL A 34 -16.47 -7.93 -10.15
C VAL A 34 -15.27 -7.50 -10.98
N LEU A 35 -14.44 -8.48 -11.38
CA LEU A 35 -13.37 -8.24 -12.35
C LEU A 35 -13.96 -8.07 -13.74
N THR A 36 -13.72 -6.94 -14.39
CA THR A 36 -14.25 -6.66 -15.73
C THR A 36 -13.18 -6.41 -16.77
N ALA A 37 -11.94 -6.14 -16.35
CA ALA A 37 -10.81 -6.00 -17.25
C ALA A 37 -9.50 -6.33 -16.53
N ALA A 38 -8.54 -6.79 -17.28
CA ALA A 38 -7.17 -7.06 -16.83
C ALA A 38 -6.19 -6.63 -17.92
N SER A 39 -5.16 -5.90 -17.57
CA SER A 39 -4.16 -5.48 -18.55
C SER A 39 -2.73 -5.74 -18.09
N GLU A 40 -1.85 -5.89 -19.08
CA GLU A 40 -0.42 -6.08 -18.87
C GLU A 40 0.36 -5.32 -19.96
N ARG A 41 1.62 -5.03 -19.70
CA ARG A 41 2.48 -4.36 -20.71
C ARG A 41 2.51 -5.13 -22.03
N ALA A 42 2.59 -4.41 -23.13
CA ALA A 42 2.73 -5.00 -24.46
C ALA A 42 3.92 -5.99 -24.52
N GLY A 43 3.73 -7.12 -25.19
CA GLY A 43 4.73 -8.19 -25.31
C GLY A 43 4.81 -9.13 -24.10
N ALA A 44 4.00 -8.95 -23.06
CA ALA A 44 3.96 -9.91 -21.96
C ALA A 44 3.34 -11.25 -22.42
N ALA A 45 3.93 -12.37 -21.98
CA ALA A 45 3.47 -13.70 -22.34
C ALA A 45 2.07 -14.07 -21.81
N ALA A 46 1.54 -13.25 -20.88
CA ALA A 46 0.21 -13.45 -20.32
C ALA A 46 -0.92 -12.87 -21.18
N ILE A 47 -0.62 -12.06 -22.21
CA ILE A 47 -1.61 -11.46 -23.08
C ILE A 47 -2.40 -12.56 -23.78
N GLY A 48 -3.75 -12.41 -23.80
CA GLY A 48 -4.67 -13.40 -24.37
C GLY A 48 -4.96 -14.60 -23.46
N THR A 49 -4.34 -14.67 -22.27
CA THR A 49 -4.65 -15.72 -21.28
C THR A 49 -5.67 -15.20 -20.25
N ASP A 50 -6.43 -16.12 -19.63
CA ASP A 50 -7.40 -15.77 -18.60
C ASP A 50 -6.72 -15.30 -17.30
N ALA A 51 -7.19 -14.17 -16.75
CA ALA A 51 -6.62 -13.54 -15.56
C ALA A 51 -6.79 -14.41 -14.30
N GLY A 52 -7.89 -15.15 -14.17
CA GLY A 52 -8.11 -16.07 -13.05
C GLY A 52 -7.14 -17.23 -13.08
N LEU A 53 -6.96 -17.87 -14.24
CA LEU A 53 -6.00 -18.96 -14.40
C LEU A 53 -4.56 -18.49 -14.13
N ARG A 54 -4.21 -17.29 -14.58
CA ARG A 54 -2.89 -16.67 -14.27
C ARG A 54 -2.73 -16.37 -12.78
N ALA A 55 -3.81 -16.07 -12.09
CA ALA A 55 -3.82 -15.85 -10.64
C ALA A 55 -3.82 -17.14 -9.81
N GLY A 56 -3.93 -18.32 -10.46
CA GLY A 56 -3.97 -19.63 -9.80
C GLY A 56 -5.33 -19.98 -9.17
N ILE A 57 -6.42 -19.42 -9.73
CA ILE A 57 -7.81 -19.72 -9.37
C ILE A 57 -8.57 -20.22 -10.61
N GLU A 58 -9.86 -20.48 -10.47
CA GLU A 58 -10.74 -20.81 -11.61
C GLU A 58 -10.75 -19.68 -12.64
N ALA A 59 -11.08 -20.03 -13.90
CA ALA A 59 -11.19 -19.05 -14.97
C ALA A 59 -12.15 -17.91 -14.58
N ALA A 60 -11.68 -16.68 -14.75
CA ALA A 60 -12.47 -15.48 -14.48
C ALA A 60 -13.32 -15.06 -15.69
N GLY A 61 -13.08 -15.63 -16.88
CA GLY A 61 -13.70 -15.21 -18.13
C GLY A 61 -13.15 -13.88 -18.67
N ILE A 62 -12.07 -13.37 -18.11
CA ILE A 62 -11.43 -12.09 -18.45
C ILE A 62 -10.04 -12.36 -19.01
N LEU A 63 -9.85 -12.08 -20.30
CA LEU A 63 -8.55 -12.19 -20.94
C LEU A 63 -7.69 -10.95 -20.62
N ILE A 64 -6.40 -11.18 -20.37
CA ILE A 64 -5.43 -10.10 -20.15
C ILE A 64 -5.14 -9.43 -21.51
N ASP A 65 -5.34 -8.12 -21.58
CA ASP A 65 -5.08 -7.28 -22.75
C ASP A 65 -3.75 -6.50 -22.62
N SER A 66 -3.21 -6.09 -23.74
CA SER A 66 -2.07 -5.15 -23.80
C SER A 66 -2.47 -3.70 -23.70
N ALA A 67 -3.74 -3.38 -23.97
CA ALA A 67 -4.30 -2.05 -23.87
C ALA A 67 -4.82 -1.75 -22.47
N LEU A 68 -4.84 -0.47 -22.07
CA LEU A 68 -5.57 -0.03 -20.89
C LEU A 68 -7.08 -0.22 -21.13
N PRO A 69 -7.87 -0.45 -20.06
CA PRO A 69 -9.30 -0.69 -20.20
C PRO A 69 -10.01 0.48 -20.89
N ALA A 70 -10.92 0.17 -21.81
CA ALA A 70 -11.73 1.16 -22.49
C ALA A 70 -12.60 1.95 -21.50
N ARG A 71 -12.97 3.18 -21.87
CA ARG A 71 -13.93 4.00 -21.11
C ARG A 71 -15.23 3.22 -20.89
N GLY A 72 -15.68 3.16 -19.63
CA GLY A 72 -16.89 2.44 -19.25
C GLY A 72 -16.71 0.94 -19.05
N ALA A 73 -15.53 0.37 -19.27
CA ALA A 73 -15.26 -1.05 -19.00
C ALA A 73 -15.21 -1.36 -17.50
N ALA A 74 -14.82 -0.41 -16.67
CA ALA A 74 -14.74 -0.55 -15.22
C ALA A 74 -15.11 0.77 -14.51
N ASP A 75 -15.50 0.67 -13.25
CA ASP A 75 -15.78 1.83 -12.38
C ASP A 75 -14.51 2.29 -11.65
N VAL A 76 -13.59 1.36 -11.39
CA VAL A 76 -12.33 1.61 -10.69
C VAL A 76 -11.19 0.86 -11.38
N TRP A 77 -10.06 1.53 -11.58
CA TRP A 77 -8.80 0.89 -11.96
C TRP A 77 -7.90 0.75 -10.74
N ILE A 78 -7.21 -0.39 -10.61
CA ILE A 78 -6.20 -0.63 -9.57
C ILE A 78 -4.84 -0.74 -10.24
N ASP A 79 -3.95 0.20 -9.92
CA ASP A 79 -2.58 0.29 -10.46
C ASP A 79 -1.53 -0.11 -9.42
N PHE A 80 -0.93 -1.28 -9.61
CA PHE A 80 0.28 -1.75 -8.93
C PHE A 80 1.35 -2.12 -9.97
N THR A 81 1.48 -1.31 -11.01
CA THR A 81 2.43 -1.56 -12.11
C THR A 81 3.85 -1.10 -11.74
N THR A 82 4.38 -0.13 -12.44
CA THR A 82 5.71 0.45 -12.23
C THR A 82 5.64 1.96 -12.14
N ALA A 83 6.64 2.58 -11.48
CA ALA A 83 6.71 4.03 -11.36
C ALA A 83 6.73 4.74 -12.74
N SER A 84 7.30 4.11 -13.77
CA SER A 84 7.33 4.63 -15.14
C SER A 84 5.99 4.54 -15.88
N ALA A 85 5.10 3.61 -15.47
CA ALA A 85 3.80 3.43 -16.11
C ALA A 85 2.68 4.26 -15.44
N THR A 86 2.79 4.52 -14.13
CA THR A 86 1.73 5.16 -13.33
C THR A 86 1.32 6.54 -13.86
N GLU A 87 2.25 7.33 -14.41
CA GLU A 87 1.91 8.62 -15.01
C GLU A 87 0.92 8.46 -16.16
N ALA A 88 1.25 7.59 -17.12
CA ALA A 88 0.38 7.32 -18.28
C ALA A 88 -0.97 6.73 -17.87
N VAL A 89 -0.96 5.79 -16.91
CA VAL A 89 -2.17 5.21 -16.31
C VAL A 89 -3.05 6.30 -15.69
N THR A 90 -2.46 7.21 -14.92
CA THR A 90 -3.19 8.29 -14.24
C THR A 90 -3.84 9.25 -15.26
N VAL A 91 -3.11 9.63 -16.31
CA VAL A 91 -3.63 10.48 -17.40
C VAL A 91 -4.78 9.78 -18.11
N ALA A 92 -4.64 8.49 -18.43
CA ALA A 92 -5.66 7.71 -19.10
C ALA A 92 -6.92 7.53 -18.24
N ALA A 93 -6.77 7.23 -16.94
CA ALA A 93 -7.88 7.10 -16.00
C ALA A 93 -8.65 8.43 -15.87
N SER A 94 -7.93 9.55 -15.77
CA SER A 94 -8.52 10.90 -15.75
C SER A 94 -9.32 11.20 -17.02
N ALA A 95 -8.78 10.87 -18.20
CA ALA A 95 -9.46 11.05 -19.49
C ALA A 95 -10.70 10.15 -19.63
N ALA A 96 -10.64 8.94 -19.08
CA ALA A 96 -11.75 7.99 -19.04
C ALA A 96 -12.84 8.35 -18.00
N GLY A 97 -12.54 9.23 -17.04
CA GLY A 97 -13.43 9.58 -15.93
C GLY A 97 -13.61 8.42 -14.93
N VAL A 98 -12.59 7.58 -14.75
CA VAL A 98 -12.62 6.36 -13.93
C VAL A 98 -11.87 6.61 -12.62
N ALA A 99 -12.43 6.14 -11.49
CA ALA A 99 -11.77 6.20 -10.20
C ALA A 99 -10.47 5.36 -10.21
N LEU A 100 -9.46 5.78 -9.44
CA LEU A 100 -8.14 5.16 -9.48
C LEU A 100 -7.62 4.81 -8.08
N VAL A 101 -7.08 3.60 -7.92
CA VAL A 101 -6.37 3.14 -6.73
C VAL A 101 -4.93 2.89 -7.12
N ILE A 102 -3.98 3.62 -6.52
CA ILE A 102 -2.56 3.59 -6.87
C ILE A 102 -1.76 3.04 -5.70
N GLY A 103 -1.16 1.86 -5.88
CA GLY A 103 -0.23 1.24 -4.93
C GLY A 103 1.22 1.20 -5.42
N THR A 104 1.51 1.75 -6.59
CA THR A 104 2.86 1.86 -7.12
C THR A 104 3.67 2.83 -6.28
N THR A 105 4.87 2.42 -5.88
CA THR A 105 5.81 3.20 -5.05
C THR A 105 6.98 3.72 -5.88
N GLY A 106 7.78 4.62 -5.31
CA GLY A 106 8.95 5.18 -5.99
C GLY A 106 8.61 6.18 -7.10
N LEU A 107 7.43 6.81 -7.03
CA LEU A 107 6.97 7.76 -8.04
C LEU A 107 7.83 9.02 -8.07
N GLY A 108 8.25 9.41 -9.28
CA GLY A 108 8.93 10.67 -9.54
C GLY A 108 7.98 11.88 -9.48
N THR A 109 8.54 13.08 -9.61
CA THR A 109 7.81 14.36 -9.55
C THR A 109 6.71 14.47 -10.60
N HIS A 110 6.96 14.02 -11.83
CA HIS A 110 5.96 14.06 -12.92
C HIS A 110 4.74 13.19 -12.64
N ALA A 111 4.95 11.95 -12.20
CA ALA A 111 3.84 11.07 -11.84
C ALA A 111 3.02 11.62 -10.67
N ARG A 112 3.67 12.23 -9.67
CA ARG A 112 2.97 12.88 -8.55
C ARG A 112 2.15 14.09 -9.02
N ALA A 113 2.72 14.96 -9.86
CA ALA A 113 1.99 16.08 -10.44
C ALA A 113 0.79 15.62 -11.27
N ALA A 114 0.94 14.52 -12.03
CA ALA A 114 -0.17 13.93 -12.78
C ALA A 114 -1.28 13.42 -11.86
N ILE A 115 -0.94 12.79 -10.73
CA ILE A 115 -1.90 12.34 -9.70
C ILE A 115 -2.64 13.55 -9.10
N ASP A 116 -1.92 14.59 -8.69
CA ASP A 116 -2.52 15.79 -8.09
C ASP A 116 -3.48 16.47 -9.08
N PHE A 117 -3.09 16.58 -10.34
CA PHE A 117 -3.96 17.14 -11.39
C PHE A 117 -5.18 16.24 -11.65
N ALA A 118 -5.00 14.92 -11.77
CA ALA A 118 -6.09 13.99 -12.01
C ALA A 118 -7.09 13.96 -10.83
N ALA A 119 -6.63 14.15 -9.60
CA ALA A 119 -7.48 14.20 -8.41
C ALA A 119 -8.49 15.36 -8.43
N SER A 120 -8.25 16.41 -9.21
CA SER A 120 -9.25 17.46 -9.45
C SER A 120 -10.42 17.02 -10.35
N LYS A 121 -10.29 15.88 -11.05
CA LYS A 121 -11.25 15.38 -12.05
C LYS A 121 -11.88 14.04 -11.69
N ILE A 122 -11.12 13.18 -11.01
CA ILE A 122 -11.54 11.83 -10.61
C ILE A 122 -11.16 11.57 -9.14
N PRO A 123 -11.89 10.70 -8.44
CA PRO A 123 -11.49 10.28 -7.09
C PRO A 123 -10.31 9.29 -7.18
N ILE A 124 -9.28 9.54 -6.39
CA ILE A 124 -8.06 8.73 -6.34
C ILE A 124 -7.76 8.32 -4.91
N VAL A 125 -7.46 7.03 -4.68
CA VAL A 125 -6.78 6.58 -3.47
C VAL A 125 -5.32 6.30 -3.80
N PHE A 126 -4.41 7.01 -3.14
CA PHE A 126 -2.98 6.80 -3.27
C PHE A 126 -2.37 6.46 -1.92
N ALA A 127 -1.72 5.31 -1.82
CA ALA A 127 -1.05 4.86 -0.60
C ALA A 127 0.20 4.04 -0.93
N SER A 128 1.24 4.19 -0.11
CA SER A 128 2.45 3.37 -0.20
C SER A 128 2.26 1.95 0.37
N ASN A 129 1.20 1.74 1.16
CA ASN A 129 0.88 0.45 1.77
C ASN A 129 -0.63 0.31 1.96
N TYR A 130 -1.19 -0.76 1.39
CA TYR A 130 -2.62 -1.07 1.46
C TYR A 130 -3.00 -2.07 2.56
N SER A 131 -2.05 -2.58 3.36
CA SER A 131 -2.39 -3.41 4.50
C SER A 131 -3.26 -2.64 5.49
N VAL A 132 -4.45 -3.14 5.77
CA VAL A 132 -5.35 -2.57 6.79
C VAL A 132 -4.65 -2.53 8.14
N GLY A 133 -3.96 -3.63 8.52
CA GLY A 133 -3.24 -3.72 9.79
C GLY A 133 -2.12 -2.69 9.93
N ILE A 134 -1.32 -2.44 8.86
CA ILE A 134 -0.29 -1.39 8.88
C ILE A 134 -0.91 -0.01 9.03
N ASN A 135 -2.00 0.30 8.34
CA ASN A 135 -2.64 1.62 8.46
C ASN A 135 -3.27 1.84 9.84
N VAL A 136 -3.86 0.81 10.45
CA VAL A 136 -4.30 0.84 11.85
C VAL A 136 -3.09 1.03 12.79
N MET A 137 -1.99 0.30 12.57
CA MET A 137 -0.77 0.43 13.35
C MET A 137 -0.21 1.86 13.30
N LEU A 138 -0.20 2.51 12.13
CA LEU A 138 0.25 3.91 11.99
C LEU A 138 -0.55 4.86 12.91
N LYS A 139 -1.86 4.69 12.99
CA LYS A 139 -2.70 5.47 13.93
C LYS A 139 -2.36 5.16 15.37
N LEU A 140 -2.30 3.88 15.73
CA LEU A 140 -2.04 3.44 17.10
C LEU A 140 -0.67 3.93 17.61
N ILE A 141 0.39 3.84 16.81
CA ILE A 141 1.72 4.30 17.23
C ILE A 141 1.79 5.82 17.38
N ALA A 142 1.08 6.58 16.55
CA ALA A 142 1.01 8.03 16.68
C ALA A 142 0.31 8.44 17.98
N ASP A 143 -0.79 7.78 18.33
CA ASP A 143 -1.52 8.06 19.56
C ASP A 143 -0.73 7.60 20.80
N ALA A 144 -0.12 6.41 20.75
CA ALA A 144 0.76 5.90 21.80
C ALA A 144 1.93 6.84 22.06
N ALA A 145 2.62 7.31 20.99
CA ALA A 145 3.76 8.22 21.12
C ALA A 145 3.39 9.53 21.81
N ARG A 146 2.21 10.09 21.50
CA ARG A 146 1.71 11.32 22.17
C ARG A 146 1.35 11.08 23.62
N ALA A 147 0.66 9.96 23.91
CA ALA A 147 0.19 9.66 25.25
C ALA A 147 1.31 9.28 26.22
N LEU A 148 2.30 8.51 25.74
CA LEU A 148 3.45 8.06 26.54
C LEU A 148 4.47 9.18 26.76
N GLY A 149 4.57 10.13 25.81
CA GLY A 149 5.43 11.30 25.95
C GLY A 149 6.94 10.98 25.88
N PRO A 150 7.81 11.93 26.32
CA PRO A 150 9.25 11.85 26.12
C PRO A 150 9.97 10.84 27.03
N GLY A 151 9.28 10.24 27.99
CA GLY A 151 9.85 9.23 28.90
C GLY A 151 10.04 7.85 28.28
N TYR A 152 9.61 7.66 27.03
CA TYR A 152 9.74 6.39 26.33
C TYR A 152 10.67 6.51 25.13
N ASP A 153 11.63 5.60 25.06
CA ASP A 153 12.52 5.43 23.91
C ASP A 153 11.78 4.72 22.76
N LEU A 154 12.04 5.18 21.53
CA LEU A 154 11.33 4.70 20.34
C LEU A 154 12.25 3.86 19.47
N GLU A 155 11.92 2.59 19.26
CA GLU A 155 12.69 1.66 18.43
C GLU A 155 11.75 0.94 17.45
N ILE A 156 12.23 0.69 16.26
CA ILE A 156 11.52 -0.06 15.21
C ILE A 156 12.40 -1.23 14.79
N VAL A 157 11.82 -2.42 14.76
CA VAL A 157 12.46 -3.61 14.17
C VAL A 157 11.59 -4.11 13.03
N GLU A 158 12.19 -4.31 11.86
CA GLU A 158 11.52 -4.89 10.72
C GLU A 158 12.24 -6.14 10.22
N ALA A 159 11.49 -7.12 9.72
CA ALA A 159 12.05 -8.32 9.12
C ALA A 159 11.40 -8.60 7.76
N HIS A 160 12.23 -8.94 6.78
CA HIS A 160 11.79 -9.34 5.44
C HIS A 160 12.64 -10.50 4.90
N HIS A 161 12.16 -11.09 3.81
CA HIS A 161 12.83 -12.19 3.12
C HIS A 161 14.24 -11.80 2.65
N ARG A 162 15.10 -12.84 2.48
CA ARG A 162 16.51 -12.69 2.10
C ARG A 162 16.76 -11.95 0.79
N ALA A 163 15.76 -11.90 -0.10
CA ALA A 163 15.86 -11.26 -1.42
C ALA A 163 15.36 -9.80 -1.43
N LYS A 164 15.09 -9.17 -0.27
CA LYS A 164 14.73 -7.75 -0.21
C LYS A 164 15.99 -6.88 -0.26
N HIS A 165 16.06 -5.98 -1.24
CA HIS A 165 17.24 -5.15 -1.50
C HIS A 165 17.32 -3.91 -0.61
N ASP A 166 16.20 -3.24 -0.38
CA ASP A 166 16.15 -2.02 0.43
C ASP A 166 16.13 -2.33 1.93
N ALA A 167 16.85 -1.54 2.71
CA ALA A 167 16.84 -1.53 4.18
C ALA A 167 17.13 -0.10 4.68
N PRO A 168 16.31 0.42 5.62
CA PRO A 168 15.05 -0.13 6.09
C PRO A 168 13.98 -0.20 5.00
N SER A 169 12.93 -1.00 5.24
CA SER A 169 11.78 -1.08 4.31
C SER A 169 11.01 0.24 4.25
N GLY A 170 10.31 0.50 3.12
CA GLY A 170 9.47 1.69 3.01
C GLY A 170 8.41 1.79 4.12
N THR A 171 7.86 0.66 4.58
CA THR A 171 6.93 0.64 5.72
C THR A 171 7.61 1.04 7.03
N ALA A 172 8.83 0.55 7.30
CA ALA A 172 9.59 0.95 8.49
C ALA A 172 9.91 2.46 8.48
N LEU A 173 10.26 3.01 7.33
CA LEU A 173 10.46 4.46 7.18
C LEU A 173 9.16 5.23 7.43
N THR A 174 8.01 4.76 6.94
CA THR A 174 6.71 5.40 7.21
C THR A 174 6.34 5.35 8.70
N LEU A 175 6.62 4.23 9.39
CA LEU A 175 6.44 4.11 10.84
C LEU A 175 7.33 5.12 11.58
N ALA A 176 8.60 5.24 11.20
CA ALA A 176 9.54 6.17 11.80
C ALA A 176 9.15 7.65 11.58
N GLU A 177 8.72 8.02 10.37
CA GLU A 177 8.19 9.36 10.08
C GLU A 177 6.93 9.67 10.89
N THR A 178 6.06 8.67 11.08
CA THR A 178 4.86 8.81 11.90
C THR A 178 5.23 9.10 13.36
N LEU A 179 6.19 8.35 13.92
CA LEU A 179 6.69 8.60 15.28
C LEU A 179 7.40 9.97 15.39
N ALA A 180 8.22 10.32 14.42
CA ALA A 180 8.91 11.61 14.39
C ALA A 180 7.90 12.76 14.38
N THR A 181 6.90 12.70 13.50
CA THR A 181 5.83 13.70 13.43
C THR A 181 5.03 13.77 14.73
N ALA A 182 4.63 12.62 15.29
CA ALA A 182 3.83 12.56 16.52
C ALA A 182 4.56 13.14 17.75
N THR A 183 5.92 13.09 17.75
CA THR A 183 6.76 13.56 18.85
C THR A 183 7.48 14.90 18.56
N GLY A 184 7.14 15.58 17.45
CA GLY A 184 7.75 16.86 17.06
C GLY A 184 9.22 16.74 16.65
N ARG A 185 9.71 15.55 16.30
CA ARG A 185 11.08 15.28 15.86
C ARG A 185 11.17 15.34 14.33
N LYS A 186 12.40 15.45 13.81
CA LYS A 186 12.71 15.30 12.39
C LYS A 186 13.45 13.98 12.18
N LEU A 187 12.93 13.06 11.38
CA LEU A 187 13.56 11.74 11.19
C LEU A 187 14.99 11.86 10.64
N ALA A 188 15.25 12.86 9.80
CA ALA A 188 16.59 13.11 9.23
C ALA A 188 17.68 13.32 10.29
N SER A 189 17.35 13.86 11.48
CA SER A 189 18.29 14.08 12.59
C SER A 189 18.10 13.09 13.73
N ALA A 190 16.91 12.52 13.92
CA ALA A 190 16.60 11.59 15.01
C ALA A 190 16.79 10.12 14.61
N GLY A 191 16.79 9.78 13.33
CA GLY A 191 16.87 8.40 12.85
C GLY A 191 18.23 7.76 13.11
N ARG A 192 18.21 6.58 13.76
CA ARG A 192 19.41 5.78 14.04
C ARG A 192 19.26 4.41 13.36
N TYR A 193 19.96 4.23 12.24
CA TYR A 193 19.78 3.07 11.35
C TYR A 193 20.68 1.87 11.66
N ALA A 194 21.69 2.06 12.52
CA ALA A 194 22.57 0.98 12.96
C ALA A 194 23.25 1.33 14.29
N ARG A 195 23.55 0.32 15.09
CA ARG A 195 24.41 0.39 16.28
C ARG A 195 25.41 -0.75 16.22
N HIS A 196 26.69 -0.42 16.26
CA HIS A 196 27.79 -1.39 16.22
C HIS A 196 28.96 -0.90 17.05
N GLY A 197 29.59 -1.78 17.83
CA GLY A 197 30.72 -1.47 18.70
C GLY A 197 30.30 -0.67 19.95
N ASP A 198 31.28 0.02 20.55
CA ASP A 198 31.04 0.93 21.67
C ASP A 198 30.61 2.30 21.14
N ILE A 199 29.31 2.59 21.24
CA ILE A 199 28.69 3.81 20.73
C ILE A 199 28.22 4.78 21.82
N GLY A 200 28.52 4.44 23.08
CA GLY A 200 28.01 5.17 24.24
C GLY A 200 26.51 4.99 24.49
N PRO A 201 25.96 5.70 25.49
CA PRO A 201 24.53 5.65 25.79
C PRO A 201 23.65 6.15 24.64
N ARG A 202 22.44 5.58 24.52
CA ARG A 202 21.40 6.04 23.58
C ARG A 202 21.00 7.49 23.87
N ALA A 203 20.92 8.34 22.86
CA ALA A 203 20.40 9.70 23.06
C ALA A 203 18.85 9.69 23.17
N PRO A 204 18.25 10.49 24.07
CA PRO A 204 16.79 10.51 24.27
C PRO A 204 15.99 10.89 23.03
N SER A 205 16.59 11.66 22.10
CA SER A 205 15.93 12.10 20.86
C SER A 205 15.93 11.07 19.73
N GLU A 206 16.65 9.95 19.87
CA GLU A 206 16.76 8.95 18.80
C GLU A 206 15.44 8.24 18.51
N ILE A 207 15.27 7.83 17.26
CA ILE A 207 14.30 6.83 16.80
C ILE A 207 15.12 5.75 16.10
N GLY A 208 15.23 4.58 16.74
CA GLY A 208 16.00 3.48 16.19
C GLY A 208 15.26 2.71 15.11
N LEU A 209 15.97 2.28 14.06
CA LEU A 209 15.44 1.43 12.98
C LEU A 209 16.41 0.28 12.74
N GLN A 210 15.98 -0.94 12.98
CA GLN A 210 16.76 -2.15 12.75
C GLN A 210 16.10 -3.04 11.70
N ALA A 211 16.90 -3.55 10.77
CA ALA A 211 16.42 -4.37 9.66
C ALA A 211 16.98 -5.79 9.74
N ILE A 212 16.09 -6.78 9.75
CA ILE A 212 16.42 -8.21 9.69
C ILE A 212 16.10 -8.72 8.28
N ARG A 213 16.98 -9.57 7.73
CA ARG A 213 16.81 -10.25 6.44
C ARG A 213 17.00 -11.74 6.61
N GLY A 214 15.99 -12.55 6.23
CA GLY A 214 16.07 -14.00 6.35
C GLY A 214 14.84 -14.71 5.83
N GLY A 215 14.99 -15.97 5.49
CA GLY A 215 13.90 -16.84 5.06
C GLY A 215 13.07 -16.26 3.92
N ASP A 216 11.76 -16.44 4.05
CA ASP A 216 10.70 -16.02 3.15
C ASP A 216 9.73 -15.00 3.82
N VAL A 217 10.14 -14.38 4.92
CA VAL A 217 9.33 -13.42 5.69
C VAL A 217 8.75 -12.36 4.76
N VAL A 218 7.43 -12.25 4.72
CA VAL A 218 6.71 -11.30 3.85
C VAL A 218 6.91 -9.87 4.31
N GLY A 219 6.82 -9.64 5.63
CA GLY A 219 7.07 -8.35 6.25
C GLY A 219 6.53 -8.31 7.67
N ASP A 220 7.43 -8.26 8.64
CA ASP A 220 7.13 -8.06 10.06
C ASP A 220 7.62 -6.69 10.49
N HIS A 221 6.85 -6.00 11.29
CA HIS A 221 7.20 -4.68 11.83
C HIS A 221 6.75 -4.60 13.27
N THR A 222 7.69 -4.28 14.17
CA THR A 222 7.41 -4.03 15.58
C THR A 222 7.90 -2.64 15.96
N VAL A 223 7.05 -1.86 16.57
CA VAL A 223 7.40 -0.59 17.22
C VAL A 223 7.42 -0.82 18.72
N PHE A 224 8.53 -0.48 19.34
CA PHE A 224 8.76 -0.53 20.77
C PHE A 224 8.72 0.87 21.35
N PHE A 225 8.01 1.03 22.43
CA PHE A 225 8.02 2.14 23.35
C PHE A 225 8.62 1.64 24.66
N LEU A 226 9.86 2.04 24.99
CA LEU A 226 10.63 1.49 26.09
C LEU A 226 10.73 2.52 27.21
N GLY A 227 9.98 2.32 28.28
CA GLY A 227 9.99 3.17 29.48
C GLY A 227 10.85 2.60 30.59
N ASN A 228 11.00 3.37 31.69
CA ASN A 228 11.61 2.87 32.91
C ASN A 228 10.61 2.00 33.68
N GLY A 229 10.80 0.68 33.62
CA GLY A 229 9.99 -0.29 34.36
C GLY A 229 8.88 -0.98 33.54
N ASP A 230 8.50 -0.44 32.37
CA ASP A 230 7.57 -1.07 31.46
C ASP A 230 7.94 -0.83 30.00
N ARG A 231 7.25 -1.51 29.08
CA ARG A 231 7.33 -1.29 27.65
C ARG A 231 6.01 -1.63 26.96
N LEU A 232 5.71 -0.90 25.90
CA LEU A 232 4.62 -1.22 24.99
C LEU A 232 5.20 -1.64 23.65
N GLU A 233 4.69 -2.73 23.10
CA GLU A 233 5.06 -3.25 21.77
C GLU A 233 3.82 -3.31 20.88
N ILE A 234 3.92 -2.74 19.67
CA ILE A 234 2.87 -2.84 18.66
C ILE A 234 3.46 -3.54 17.44
N THR A 235 2.94 -4.73 17.12
CA THR A 235 3.50 -5.60 16.07
C THR A 235 2.47 -5.90 14.99
N HIS A 236 2.90 -5.80 13.73
CA HIS A 236 2.19 -6.32 12.56
C HIS A 236 3.03 -7.35 11.85
N ARG A 237 2.44 -8.49 11.51
CA ARG A 237 3.06 -9.56 10.70
C ARG A 237 2.20 -9.87 9.50
N ALA A 238 2.79 -9.79 8.30
CA ALA A 238 2.13 -10.19 7.06
C ALA A 238 2.48 -11.65 6.73
N SER A 239 1.48 -12.52 6.67
CA SER A 239 1.68 -13.93 6.29
C SER A 239 1.68 -14.13 4.77
N THR A 240 0.95 -13.28 4.03
CA THR A 240 0.87 -13.31 2.56
C THR A 240 0.78 -11.90 1.98
N ARG A 241 1.06 -11.76 0.67
CA ARG A 241 0.83 -10.48 -0.05
C ARG A 241 -0.64 -10.18 -0.28
N ASP A 242 -1.52 -11.14 -0.10
CA ASP A 242 -2.97 -10.96 -0.29
C ASP A 242 -3.55 -9.92 0.67
N THR A 243 -2.91 -9.70 1.85
CA THR A 243 -3.31 -8.64 2.78
C THR A 243 -3.29 -7.24 2.13
N PHE A 244 -2.33 -6.97 1.22
CA PHE A 244 -2.26 -5.69 0.48
C PHE A 244 -3.33 -5.63 -0.60
N ALA A 245 -3.58 -6.75 -1.30
CA ALA A 245 -4.60 -6.83 -2.34
C ALA A 245 -6.01 -6.65 -1.78
N VAL A 246 -6.33 -7.29 -0.64
CA VAL A 246 -7.60 -7.12 0.07
C VAL A 246 -7.82 -5.65 0.46
N GLY A 247 -6.78 -4.98 0.97
CA GLY A 247 -6.87 -3.57 1.30
C GLY A 247 -7.06 -2.67 0.06
N ALA A 248 -6.43 -3.01 -1.06
CA ALA A 248 -6.61 -2.27 -2.31
C ALA A 248 -8.03 -2.46 -2.89
N VAL A 249 -8.59 -3.66 -2.82
CA VAL A 249 -10.00 -3.91 -3.19
C VAL A 249 -10.94 -3.15 -2.26
N ARG A 250 -10.68 -3.11 -0.96
CA ARG A 250 -11.45 -2.28 -0.01
C ARG A 250 -11.39 -0.79 -0.40
N ALA A 251 -10.23 -0.30 -0.82
CA ALA A 251 -10.08 1.07 -1.31
C ALA A 251 -10.84 1.29 -2.61
N ALA A 252 -10.86 0.31 -3.53
CA ALA A 252 -11.63 0.38 -4.77
C ALA A 252 -13.14 0.44 -4.50
N LEU A 253 -13.65 -0.38 -3.60
CA LEU A 253 -15.05 -0.33 -3.18
C LEU A 253 -15.41 1.02 -2.53
N TRP A 254 -14.50 1.55 -1.71
CA TRP A 254 -14.71 2.82 -1.01
C TRP A 254 -14.68 4.02 -1.96
N VAL A 255 -13.75 4.04 -2.94
CA VAL A 255 -13.55 5.18 -3.85
C VAL A 255 -14.60 5.24 -4.95
N SER A 256 -15.24 4.12 -5.27
CA SER A 256 -16.30 4.05 -6.27
C SER A 256 -17.46 4.96 -5.89
N GLY A 257 -17.83 5.85 -6.80
CA GLY A 257 -18.91 6.83 -6.61
C GLY A 257 -18.56 8.01 -5.70
N ARG A 258 -17.31 8.18 -5.27
CA ARG A 258 -16.85 9.38 -4.56
C ARG A 258 -16.69 10.56 -5.53
N VAL A 259 -16.75 11.76 -4.97
CA VAL A 259 -16.40 12.98 -5.70
C VAL A 259 -14.89 13.04 -5.98
N PRO A 260 -14.45 13.76 -7.01
CA PRO A 260 -13.02 13.98 -7.26
C PRO A 260 -12.26 14.42 -6.02
N GLY A 261 -11.07 13.90 -5.85
CA GLY A 261 -10.20 14.19 -4.71
C GLY A 261 -9.08 13.16 -4.56
N LEU A 262 -8.01 13.54 -3.86
CA LEU A 262 -6.94 12.65 -3.47
C LEU A 262 -7.16 12.17 -2.04
N HIS A 263 -7.20 10.87 -1.87
CA HIS A 263 -7.45 10.20 -0.59
C HIS A 263 -6.32 9.22 -0.28
N ASP A 264 -6.17 8.89 1.00
CA ASP A 264 -5.25 7.86 1.49
C ASP A 264 -6.02 6.69 2.15
N MET A 265 -5.28 5.69 2.62
CA MET A 265 -5.90 4.56 3.34
C MET A 265 -6.51 4.95 4.69
N ARG A 266 -6.11 6.06 5.30
CA ARG A 266 -6.74 6.55 6.54
C ARG A 266 -8.18 6.98 6.26
N ALA A 267 -8.40 7.72 5.17
CA ALA A 267 -9.74 8.09 4.72
C ALA A 267 -10.61 6.85 4.41
N VAL A 268 -10.04 5.84 3.70
CA VAL A 268 -10.71 4.57 3.39
C VAL A 268 -11.15 3.82 4.65
N LEU A 269 -10.34 3.88 5.70
CA LEU A 269 -10.56 3.15 6.95
C LEU A 269 -11.33 3.95 8.02
N GLY A 270 -11.63 5.23 7.77
CA GLY A 270 -12.24 6.12 8.76
C GLY A 270 -11.33 6.39 9.97
N LEU A 271 -10.01 6.40 9.77
CA LEU A 271 -9.01 6.70 10.79
C LEU A 271 -8.75 8.22 10.79
N ALA A 272 -9.50 8.96 11.57
CA ALA A 272 -9.31 10.40 11.74
C ALA A 272 -8.03 10.72 12.54
#